data_36405b2562d3ce7b1de45919b8b1ef61
#
_entry.id   36405b2562d3ce7b1de45919b8b1ef61
#
_cell.length_a   1.000
_cell.length_b   1.000
_cell.length_c   1.000
_cell.angle_alpha   90.00
_cell.angle_beta   90.00
_cell.angle_gamma   90.00
#
_symmetry.space_group_name_H-M   'P 1'
#
loop_
_entity.id
_entity.type
_entity.pdbx_description
1 polymer ?
#
loop_
_entity_poly.entity_id
_entity_poly.type
_entity_poly.pdbx_seq_one_letter_code
_entity_poly.pdbx_strand_id
1 'polypeptide(L)'
;MSEPDAVLDLAVRLARAAGQLQRERYETRFEIRVKSTPINLVTEVDHACEKLIVEGIAAQRPDDAIEAEEGSGGGREDAAWRWVIDPLDGTTNYAHGYPRFCISIGVEHAGERTVGVVYDPLLDELFHAVRGGGAFRNGRPIRVSSEDQLGRGLFATGFAYDVHRSVDDNLAAWGAFVKQARAVRRDGSAALDLCYVASGRFEGYWEQKLHAWDVAAGQLVVEEAGGRCTDLAGGPVPPDGNPIVASNGRVHEQMLALLRSTRTS
;
A
#
# COMPACT_ATOMS: atom_id res chain seq x y z
N MET A 1 8.59 21.45 -15.92
CA MET A 1 7.95 20.36 -15.18
C MET A 1 7.87 19.17 -16.12
N SER A 2 8.45 18.04 -15.75
CA SER A 2 8.35 16.81 -16.54
C SER A 2 6.91 16.25 -16.49
N GLU A 3 6.58 15.31 -17.38
CA GLU A 3 5.25 14.68 -17.33
C GLU A 3 5.02 13.90 -16.02
N PRO A 4 5.98 13.10 -15.50
CA PRO A 4 5.85 12.48 -14.19
C PRO A 4 5.61 13.47 -13.03
N ASP A 5 6.23 14.67 -13.07
CA ASP A 5 5.97 15.71 -12.05
C ASP A 5 4.53 16.22 -12.12
N ALA A 6 3.97 16.42 -13.33
CA ALA A 6 2.58 16.83 -13.49
C ALA A 6 1.59 15.75 -13.01
N VAL A 7 1.93 14.46 -13.25
CA VAL A 7 1.15 13.32 -12.74
C VAL A 7 1.24 13.25 -11.21
N LEU A 8 2.42 13.45 -10.62
CA LEU A 8 2.60 13.52 -9.17
C LEU A 8 1.75 14.63 -8.56
N ASP A 9 1.80 15.83 -9.12
CA ASP A 9 1.02 16.98 -8.63
C ASP A 9 -0.49 16.68 -8.66
N LEU A 10 -0.98 16.03 -9.70
CA LEU A 10 -2.38 15.61 -9.78
C LEU A 10 -2.70 14.56 -8.71
N ALA A 11 -1.90 13.51 -8.59
CA ALA A 11 -2.09 12.46 -7.60
C ALA A 11 -2.11 13.01 -6.17
N VAL A 12 -1.19 13.92 -5.84
CA VAL A 12 -1.13 14.57 -4.53
C VAL A 12 -2.38 15.39 -4.24
N ARG A 13 -2.87 16.19 -5.21
CA ARG A 13 -4.09 16.97 -5.02
C ARG A 13 -5.31 16.08 -4.78
N LEU A 14 -5.44 15.01 -5.55
CA LEU A 14 -6.56 14.05 -5.43
C LEU A 14 -6.49 13.27 -4.10
N ALA A 15 -5.30 12.78 -3.72
CA ALA A 15 -5.12 12.10 -2.44
C ALA A 15 -5.47 13.00 -1.25
N ARG A 16 -5.07 14.28 -1.27
CA ARG A 16 -5.43 15.23 -0.23
C ARG A 16 -6.94 15.55 -0.19
N ALA A 17 -7.58 15.69 -1.36
CA ALA A 17 -9.02 15.94 -1.44
C ALA A 17 -9.83 14.75 -0.91
N ALA A 18 -9.46 13.51 -1.30
CA ALA A 18 -10.06 12.29 -0.77
C ALA A 18 -9.80 12.14 0.73
N GLY A 19 -8.58 12.43 1.20
CA GLY A 19 -8.24 12.39 2.62
C GLY A 19 -9.00 13.42 3.47
N GLN A 20 -9.30 14.59 2.91
CA GLN A 20 -10.18 15.55 3.57
C GLN A 20 -11.58 14.95 3.74
N LEU A 21 -12.14 14.33 2.70
CA LEU A 21 -13.43 13.66 2.78
C LEU A 21 -13.43 12.54 3.83
N GLN A 22 -12.37 11.71 3.87
CA GLN A 22 -12.22 10.69 4.91
C GLN A 22 -12.22 11.30 6.31
N ARG A 23 -11.47 12.39 6.55
CA ARG A 23 -11.43 13.08 7.86
C ARG A 23 -12.78 13.65 8.27
N GLU A 24 -13.52 14.27 7.34
CA GLU A 24 -14.84 14.85 7.60
C GLU A 24 -15.88 13.78 7.97
N ARG A 25 -15.72 12.56 7.45
CA ARG A 25 -16.64 11.46 7.69
C ARG A 25 -16.17 10.50 8.80
N TYR A 26 -14.92 10.59 9.23
CA TYR A 26 -14.34 9.73 10.26
C TYR A 26 -15.09 9.90 11.59
N GLU A 27 -15.39 8.76 12.27
CA GLU A 27 -16.19 8.72 13.52
C GLU A 27 -17.60 9.35 13.41
N THR A 28 -18.12 9.50 12.18
CA THR A 28 -19.52 9.89 11.95
C THR A 28 -20.38 8.66 11.62
N ARG A 29 -21.67 8.88 11.35
CA ARG A 29 -22.53 7.81 10.83
C ARG A 29 -22.40 7.72 9.32
N PHE A 30 -22.12 6.52 8.83
CA PHE A 30 -22.06 6.17 7.40
C PHE A 30 -22.52 4.73 7.17
N GLU A 31 -22.89 4.42 5.94
CA GLU A 31 -23.30 3.08 5.56
C GLU A 31 -22.08 2.16 5.42
N ILE A 32 -22.17 0.96 6.00
CA ILE A 32 -21.16 -0.10 5.90
C ILE A 32 -21.82 -1.29 5.24
N ARG A 33 -21.18 -1.87 4.23
CA ARG A 33 -21.61 -3.10 3.56
C ARG A 33 -20.52 -4.16 3.61
N VAL A 34 -20.95 -5.42 3.51
CA VAL A 34 -20.05 -6.57 3.39
C VAL A 34 -19.85 -6.88 1.91
N LYS A 35 -18.60 -7.03 1.45
CA LYS A 35 -18.25 -7.40 0.07
C LYS A 35 -18.37 -8.93 -0.14
N SER A 36 -17.27 -9.66 0.07
CA SER A 36 -17.14 -11.09 -0.25
C SER A 36 -17.20 -12.00 0.97
N THR A 37 -16.74 -11.54 2.12
CA THR A 37 -16.73 -12.26 3.39
C THR A 37 -17.15 -11.32 4.52
N PRO A 38 -17.62 -11.83 5.68
CA PRO A 38 -18.06 -10.99 6.80
C PRO A 38 -17.02 -9.99 7.32
N ILE A 39 -15.74 -10.22 7.04
CA ILE A 39 -14.62 -9.37 7.44
C ILE A 39 -14.11 -8.47 6.32
N ASN A 40 -14.67 -8.58 5.10
CA ASN A 40 -14.34 -7.72 3.97
C ASN A 40 -15.42 -6.65 3.83
N LEU A 41 -15.12 -5.43 4.23
CA LEU A 41 -16.05 -4.32 4.33
C LEU A 41 -15.83 -3.30 3.20
N VAL A 42 -16.88 -2.56 2.89
CA VAL A 42 -16.85 -1.32 2.10
C VAL A 42 -17.79 -0.32 2.75
N THR A 43 -17.44 0.95 2.69
CA THR A 43 -18.28 2.03 3.20
C THR A 43 -18.70 2.97 2.08
N GLU A 44 -19.71 3.81 2.31
CA GLU A 44 -20.06 4.87 1.37
C GLU A 44 -18.92 5.88 1.17
N VAL A 45 -17.95 5.92 2.11
CA VAL A 45 -16.78 6.80 2.03
C VAL A 45 -15.77 6.29 1.03
N ASP A 46 -15.56 4.96 0.94
CA ASP A 46 -14.73 4.32 -0.10
C ASP A 46 -15.21 4.74 -1.50
N HIS A 47 -16.50 4.53 -1.77
CA HIS A 47 -17.11 4.91 -3.07
C HIS A 47 -17.06 6.42 -3.33
N ALA A 48 -17.25 7.27 -2.31
CA ALA A 48 -17.20 8.70 -2.49
C ALA A 48 -15.76 9.20 -2.78
N CYS A 49 -14.75 8.61 -2.12
CA CYS A 49 -13.34 8.89 -2.37
C CYS A 49 -12.93 8.39 -3.76
N GLU A 50 -13.32 7.17 -4.15
CA GLU A 50 -13.03 6.63 -5.47
C GLU A 50 -13.61 7.52 -6.58
N LYS A 51 -14.89 7.86 -6.47
CA LYS A 51 -15.56 8.76 -7.42
C LYS A 51 -14.80 10.07 -7.59
N LEU A 52 -14.43 10.72 -6.47
CA LEU A 52 -13.68 11.98 -6.48
C LEU A 52 -12.36 11.84 -7.24
N ILE A 53 -11.60 10.76 -6.97
CA ILE A 53 -10.29 10.53 -7.58
C ILE A 53 -10.46 10.23 -9.06
N VAL A 54 -11.34 9.31 -9.43
CA VAL A 54 -11.57 8.87 -10.83
C VAL A 54 -12.07 10.03 -11.68
N GLU A 55 -13.06 10.81 -11.22
CA GLU A 55 -13.57 11.99 -11.93
C GLU A 55 -12.47 13.06 -12.10
N GLY A 56 -11.64 13.25 -11.06
CA GLY A 56 -10.53 14.19 -11.11
C GLY A 56 -9.43 13.80 -12.11
N ILE A 57 -9.14 12.50 -12.24
CA ILE A 57 -8.21 11.98 -13.27
C ILE A 57 -8.85 12.15 -14.65
N ALA A 58 -10.06 11.66 -14.86
CA ALA A 58 -10.73 11.71 -16.16
C ALA A 58 -10.88 13.13 -16.71
N ALA A 59 -11.07 14.12 -15.84
CA ALA A 59 -11.16 15.54 -16.24
C ALA A 59 -9.84 16.12 -16.77
N GLN A 60 -8.69 15.62 -16.33
CA GLN A 60 -7.36 16.16 -16.70
C GLN A 60 -6.55 15.22 -17.59
N ARG A 61 -6.85 13.93 -17.54
CA ARG A 61 -6.16 12.85 -18.25
C ARG A 61 -7.17 11.83 -18.82
N PRO A 62 -8.01 12.25 -19.78
CA PRO A 62 -9.11 11.42 -20.28
C PRO A 62 -8.65 10.19 -21.08
N ASP A 63 -7.40 10.15 -21.53
CA ASP A 63 -6.82 9.05 -22.31
C ASP A 63 -6.10 8.01 -21.43
N ASP A 64 -5.96 8.24 -20.12
CA ASP A 64 -5.30 7.33 -19.20
C ASP A 64 -6.25 6.18 -18.79
N ALA A 65 -5.67 5.01 -18.49
CA ALA A 65 -6.39 3.90 -17.89
C ALA A 65 -6.48 4.06 -16.36
N ILE A 66 -7.57 3.61 -15.78
CA ILE A 66 -7.79 3.65 -14.33
C ILE A 66 -8.23 2.27 -13.86
N GLU A 67 -7.51 1.72 -12.90
CA GLU A 67 -7.87 0.54 -12.12
C GLU A 67 -8.11 0.99 -10.68
N ALA A 68 -9.31 0.75 -10.17
CA ALA A 68 -9.72 1.19 -8.84
C ALA A 68 -10.44 0.05 -8.10
N GLU A 69 -10.23 -0.04 -6.79
CA GLU A 69 -10.70 -1.15 -5.94
C GLU A 69 -12.22 -1.34 -6.01
N GLU A 70 -13.00 -0.26 -5.97
CA GLU A 70 -14.46 -0.31 -5.88
C GLU A 70 -15.15 -0.40 -7.26
N GLY A 71 -14.33 -0.48 -8.33
CA GLY A 71 -14.79 -0.81 -9.68
C GLY A 71 -15.25 0.37 -10.53
N SER A 72 -15.05 1.61 -10.10
CA SER A 72 -15.33 2.79 -10.96
C SER A 72 -14.24 3.03 -12.00
N GLY A 73 -13.27 2.13 -12.12
CA GLY A 73 -12.19 2.20 -13.09
C GLY A 73 -12.69 2.24 -14.53
N GLY A 74 -11.82 2.58 -15.46
CA GLY A 74 -12.14 2.68 -16.88
C GLY A 74 -10.95 3.18 -17.68
N GLY A 75 -11.21 3.68 -18.89
CA GLY A 75 -10.20 4.20 -19.79
C GLY A 75 -9.80 3.15 -20.84
N ARG A 76 -8.71 3.43 -21.56
CA ARG A 76 -8.27 2.59 -22.68
C ARG A 76 -7.32 1.52 -22.18
N GLU A 77 -7.52 0.26 -22.58
CA GLU A 77 -6.63 -0.86 -22.25
C GLU A 77 -5.19 -0.67 -22.79
N ASP A 78 -5.04 0.07 -23.89
CA ASP A 78 -3.76 0.39 -24.53
C ASP A 78 -3.16 1.73 -24.08
N ALA A 79 -3.68 2.34 -23.01
CA ALA A 79 -3.18 3.59 -22.49
C ALA A 79 -1.72 3.47 -22.01
N ALA A 80 -0.89 4.47 -22.33
CA ALA A 80 0.48 4.50 -21.86
C ALA A 80 0.59 4.74 -20.34
N TRP A 81 -0.38 5.45 -19.77
CA TRP A 81 -0.47 5.72 -18.34
C TRP A 81 -1.63 4.96 -17.72
N ARG A 82 -1.38 4.28 -16.60
CA ARG A 82 -2.37 3.55 -15.83
C ARG A 82 -2.31 3.98 -14.36
N TRP A 83 -3.45 4.40 -13.83
CA TRP A 83 -3.64 4.74 -12.43
C TRP A 83 -4.17 3.53 -11.68
N VAL A 84 -3.57 3.20 -10.55
CA VAL A 84 -3.92 2.05 -9.71
C VAL A 84 -4.26 2.60 -8.32
N ILE A 85 -5.53 2.49 -7.91
CA ILE A 85 -6.09 3.30 -6.83
C ILE A 85 -6.75 2.42 -5.78
N ASP A 86 -6.34 2.61 -4.52
CA ASP A 86 -7.11 2.25 -3.35
C ASP A 86 -7.62 3.55 -2.70
N PRO A 87 -8.94 3.79 -2.76
CA PRO A 87 -9.54 5.01 -2.22
C PRO A 87 -9.53 5.07 -0.71
N LEU A 88 -9.47 3.91 -0.01
CA LEU A 88 -9.43 3.80 1.44
C LEU A 88 -8.77 2.49 1.86
N ASP A 89 -7.43 2.41 1.82
CA ASP A 89 -6.70 1.29 2.41
C ASP A 89 -6.86 1.28 3.93
N GLY A 90 -7.42 0.19 4.45
CA GLY A 90 -7.78 0.05 5.85
C GLY A 90 -9.25 0.29 6.15
N THR A 91 -10.18 -0.07 5.25
CA THR A 91 -11.64 0.08 5.41
C THR A 91 -12.17 -0.49 6.72
N THR A 92 -11.67 -1.65 7.16
CA THR A 92 -12.06 -2.24 8.44
C THR A 92 -11.67 -1.33 9.62
N ASN A 93 -10.47 -0.75 9.59
CA ASN A 93 -10.00 0.19 10.60
C ASN A 93 -10.89 1.43 10.63
N TYR A 94 -11.16 1.98 9.46
CA TYR A 94 -12.03 3.14 9.30
C TYR A 94 -13.43 2.90 9.87
N ALA A 95 -14.04 1.76 9.52
CA ALA A 95 -15.37 1.37 9.98
C ALA A 95 -15.46 1.21 11.51
N HIS A 96 -14.35 0.85 12.16
CA HIS A 96 -14.25 0.68 13.61
C HIS A 96 -13.71 1.91 14.35
N GLY A 97 -13.44 3.03 13.68
CA GLY A 97 -12.83 4.21 14.30
C GLY A 97 -11.38 3.98 14.74
N TYR A 98 -10.68 2.98 14.15
CA TYR A 98 -9.26 2.77 14.41
C TYR A 98 -8.42 3.64 13.46
N PRO A 99 -7.55 4.53 13.99
CA PRO A 99 -6.93 5.60 13.21
C PRO A 99 -5.74 5.14 12.36
N ARG A 100 -5.94 4.13 11.52
CA ARG A 100 -4.93 3.55 10.62
C ARG A 100 -5.55 3.23 9.28
N PHE A 101 -5.58 4.22 8.38
CA PHE A 101 -6.09 4.13 7.02
C PHE A 101 -5.48 5.23 6.16
N CYS A 102 -5.52 5.06 4.84
CA CYS A 102 -4.94 6.04 3.92
C CYS A 102 -5.62 5.99 2.55
N ILE A 103 -5.18 6.88 1.66
CA ILE A 103 -5.39 6.83 0.21
C ILE A 103 -4.10 6.33 -0.42
N SER A 104 -4.19 5.37 -1.35
CA SER A 104 -3.07 4.87 -2.13
C SER A 104 -3.31 5.11 -3.62
N ILE A 105 -2.40 5.83 -4.29
CA ILE A 105 -2.44 6.11 -5.72
C ILE A 105 -1.08 5.76 -6.33
N GLY A 106 -1.03 4.62 -7.03
CA GLY A 106 0.09 4.24 -7.88
C GLY A 106 -0.17 4.67 -9.32
N VAL A 107 0.85 5.08 -10.05
CA VAL A 107 0.73 5.36 -11.48
C VAL A 107 1.86 4.69 -12.24
N GLU A 108 1.49 3.96 -13.28
CA GLU A 108 2.41 3.27 -14.18
C GLU A 108 2.48 4.01 -15.52
N HIS A 109 3.67 4.00 -16.11
CA HIS A 109 3.89 4.43 -17.49
C HIS A 109 4.52 3.29 -18.28
N ALA A 110 3.89 2.89 -19.37
CA ALA A 110 4.31 1.77 -20.20
C ALA A 110 4.60 0.47 -19.40
N GLY A 111 3.77 0.20 -18.39
CA GLY A 111 3.88 -0.98 -17.52
C GLY A 111 4.91 -0.86 -16.39
N GLU A 112 5.58 0.29 -16.23
CA GLU A 112 6.54 0.53 -15.16
C GLU A 112 5.97 1.50 -14.12
N ARG A 113 6.03 1.15 -12.83
CA ARG A 113 5.62 2.03 -11.72
C ARG A 113 6.47 3.29 -11.73
N THR A 114 5.84 4.44 -11.97
CA THR A 114 6.52 5.73 -12.21
C THR A 114 6.24 6.75 -11.13
N VAL A 115 5.01 6.78 -10.59
CA VAL A 115 4.61 7.67 -9.48
C VAL A 115 3.89 6.87 -8.41
N GLY A 116 4.18 7.15 -7.14
CA GLY A 116 3.47 6.59 -5.99
C GLY A 116 3.13 7.69 -4.99
N VAL A 117 1.89 7.71 -4.53
CA VAL A 117 1.40 8.63 -3.49
C VAL A 117 0.58 7.85 -2.48
N VAL A 118 0.93 7.97 -1.20
CA VAL A 118 0.15 7.43 -0.07
C VAL A 118 -0.08 8.57 0.92
N TYR A 119 -1.33 8.80 1.31
CA TYR A 119 -1.68 9.88 2.23
C TYR A 119 -2.47 9.37 3.44
N ASP A 120 -1.86 9.47 4.62
CA ASP A 120 -2.52 9.30 5.91
C ASP A 120 -3.19 10.62 6.31
N PRO A 121 -4.53 10.72 6.26
CA PRO A 121 -5.21 11.99 6.51
C PRO A 121 -5.26 12.37 8.00
N LEU A 122 -5.15 11.41 8.92
CA LEU A 122 -5.21 11.70 10.35
C LEU A 122 -3.89 12.21 10.90
N LEU A 123 -2.77 11.64 10.45
CA LEU A 123 -1.44 12.09 10.82
C LEU A 123 -0.92 13.23 9.91
N ASP A 124 -1.65 13.56 8.84
CA ASP A 124 -1.22 14.48 7.77
C ASP A 124 0.18 14.10 7.23
N GLU A 125 0.38 12.79 7.01
CA GLU A 125 1.61 12.27 6.43
C GLU A 125 1.38 11.92 4.95
N LEU A 126 1.97 12.71 4.07
CA LEU A 126 1.99 12.48 2.62
C LEU A 126 3.32 11.85 2.22
N PHE A 127 3.29 10.58 1.84
CA PHE A 127 4.41 9.86 1.24
C PHE A 127 4.29 9.91 -0.27
N HIS A 128 5.40 10.20 -0.96
CA HIS A 128 5.41 10.13 -2.42
C HIS A 128 6.77 9.79 -2.96
N ALA A 129 6.78 9.23 -4.17
CA ALA A 129 7.98 9.00 -4.96
C ALA A 129 7.69 9.16 -6.44
N VAL A 130 8.73 9.54 -7.19
CA VAL A 130 8.80 9.43 -8.65
C VAL A 130 10.00 8.55 -8.95
N ARG A 131 9.89 7.63 -9.89
CA ARG A 131 10.98 6.72 -10.25
C ARG A 131 12.25 7.49 -10.62
N GLY A 132 13.35 7.14 -9.93
CA GLY A 132 14.65 7.81 -10.04
C GLY A 132 14.74 9.17 -9.35
N GLY A 133 13.66 9.62 -8.66
CA GLY A 133 13.60 10.90 -7.97
C GLY A 133 13.79 10.83 -6.46
N GLY A 134 13.79 9.60 -5.89
CA GLY A 134 13.80 9.36 -4.45
C GLY A 134 12.42 9.43 -3.81
N ALA A 135 12.35 9.07 -2.53
CA ALA A 135 11.12 9.05 -1.74
C ALA A 135 11.08 10.19 -0.73
N PHE A 136 9.88 10.69 -0.46
CA PHE A 136 9.66 11.85 0.40
C PHE A 136 8.47 11.64 1.33
N ARG A 137 8.54 12.23 2.53
CA ARG A 137 7.40 12.40 3.44
C ARG A 137 7.25 13.88 3.77
N ASN A 138 6.08 14.45 3.44
CA ASN A 138 5.80 15.89 3.63
C ASN A 138 6.91 16.77 3.05
N GLY A 139 7.38 16.46 1.83
CA GLY A 139 8.44 17.18 1.12
C GLY A 139 9.86 16.98 1.68
N ARG A 140 10.05 16.15 2.71
CA ARG A 140 11.36 15.82 3.28
C ARG A 140 11.81 14.46 2.76
N PRO A 141 13.05 14.31 2.25
CA PRO A 141 13.57 13.02 1.83
C PRO A 141 13.52 12.00 2.95
N ILE A 142 13.14 10.77 2.62
CA ILE A 142 13.15 9.63 3.54
C ILE A 142 14.05 8.52 3.02
N ARG A 143 14.48 7.66 3.92
CA ARG A 143 15.27 6.45 3.63
C ARG A 143 14.86 5.33 4.56
N VAL A 144 15.02 4.10 4.10
CA VAL A 144 14.89 2.90 4.91
C VAL A 144 15.89 2.88 6.08
N SER A 145 15.62 2.09 7.10
CA SER A 145 16.49 1.94 8.28
C SER A 145 17.82 1.27 7.93
N SER A 146 18.79 1.39 8.82
CA SER A 146 20.12 0.76 8.69
C SER A 146 20.29 -0.50 9.55
N GLU A 147 19.24 -0.97 10.24
CA GLU A 147 19.29 -2.17 11.06
C GLU A 147 19.52 -3.41 10.19
N ASP A 148 20.44 -4.27 10.57
CA ASP A 148 20.85 -5.46 9.83
C ASP A 148 20.54 -6.79 10.54
N GLN A 149 19.91 -6.73 11.72
CA GLN A 149 19.55 -7.90 12.51
C GLN A 149 18.04 -8.00 12.67
N LEU A 150 17.45 -9.12 12.18
CA LEU A 150 16.02 -9.38 12.31
C LEU A 150 15.54 -9.31 13.77
N GLY A 151 16.31 -9.81 14.71
CA GLY A 151 15.99 -9.78 16.15
C GLY A 151 15.91 -8.38 16.78
N ARG A 152 16.38 -7.35 16.08
CA ARG A 152 16.29 -5.94 16.51
C ARG A 152 15.22 -5.16 15.76
N GLY A 153 14.65 -5.76 14.71
CA GLY A 153 13.71 -5.11 13.81
C GLY A 153 12.28 -5.11 14.32
N LEU A 154 11.55 -4.09 13.89
CA LEU A 154 10.11 -3.98 13.97
C LEU A 154 9.51 -4.30 12.59
N PHE A 155 8.61 -5.26 12.53
CA PHE A 155 8.01 -5.74 11.29
C PHE A 155 6.50 -5.54 11.29
N ALA A 156 5.89 -5.54 10.11
CA ALA A 156 4.45 -5.58 9.95
C ALA A 156 4.02 -6.66 8.96
N THR A 157 2.77 -7.08 9.07
CA THR A 157 2.13 -8.05 8.18
C THR A 157 0.62 -7.88 8.20
N GLY A 158 -0.06 -8.50 7.24
CA GLY A 158 -1.51 -8.61 7.23
C GLY A 158 -1.98 -10.05 7.02
N PHE A 159 -3.30 -10.21 7.01
CA PHE A 159 -3.99 -11.47 6.81
C PHE A 159 -5.11 -11.27 5.80
N ALA A 160 -5.16 -12.16 4.82
CA ALA A 160 -6.18 -12.12 3.79
C ALA A 160 -7.60 -12.33 4.35
N TYR A 161 -8.59 -11.85 3.63
CA TYR A 161 -10.00 -11.96 4.02
C TYR A 161 -10.55 -13.41 4.03
N ASP A 162 -9.77 -14.38 3.53
CA ASP A 162 -10.08 -15.81 3.59
C ASP A 162 -9.36 -16.58 4.72
N VAL A 163 -8.67 -15.88 5.63
CA VAL A 163 -7.86 -16.44 6.73
C VAL A 163 -8.59 -17.51 7.54
N HIS A 164 -9.92 -17.42 7.70
CA HIS A 164 -10.72 -18.41 8.42
C HIS A 164 -10.93 -19.74 7.69
N ARG A 165 -10.55 -19.85 6.41
CA ARG A 165 -10.83 -21.00 5.53
C ARG A 165 -9.59 -21.51 4.80
N SER A 166 -8.61 -20.66 4.60
CA SER A 166 -7.40 -20.97 3.85
C SER A 166 -6.37 -21.66 4.73
N VAL A 167 -5.68 -22.65 4.17
CA VAL A 167 -4.47 -23.23 4.79
C VAL A 167 -3.25 -22.32 4.59
N ASP A 168 -3.28 -21.46 3.58
CA ASP A 168 -2.28 -20.41 3.36
C ASP A 168 -2.77 -19.12 4.04
N ASP A 169 -2.66 -19.10 5.36
CA ASP A 169 -3.27 -18.14 6.27
C ASP A 169 -2.29 -17.16 6.92
N ASN A 170 -0.99 -17.27 6.61
CA ASN A 170 0.10 -16.46 7.17
C ASN A 170 0.35 -16.65 8.69
N LEU A 171 -0.40 -17.50 9.40
CA LEU A 171 -0.26 -17.64 10.86
C LEU A 171 1.07 -18.26 11.27
N ALA A 172 1.55 -19.25 10.52
CA ALA A 172 2.85 -19.88 10.78
C ALA A 172 4.00 -18.87 10.63
N ALA A 173 3.98 -18.06 9.57
CA ALA A 173 4.96 -16.99 9.34
C ALA A 173 4.90 -15.94 10.46
N TRP A 174 3.70 -15.45 10.79
CA TRP A 174 3.52 -14.49 11.88
C TRP A 174 4.05 -15.03 13.20
N GLY A 175 3.72 -16.29 13.56
CA GLY A 175 4.22 -16.93 14.77
C GLY A 175 5.75 -17.06 14.81
N ALA A 176 6.40 -17.32 13.64
CA ALA A 176 7.84 -17.40 13.53
C ALA A 176 8.51 -16.02 13.75
N PHE A 177 7.97 -14.96 13.13
CA PHE A 177 8.47 -13.61 13.32
C PHE A 177 8.29 -13.10 14.75
N VAL A 178 7.14 -13.37 15.39
CA VAL A 178 6.90 -13.00 16.81
C VAL A 178 7.98 -13.60 17.74
N LYS A 179 8.49 -14.79 17.44
CA LYS A 179 9.54 -15.46 18.24
C LYS A 179 10.95 -14.94 17.99
N GLN A 180 11.20 -14.32 16.84
CA GLN A 180 12.56 -13.97 16.39
C GLN A 180 12.81 -12.47 16.25
N ALA A 181 11.77 -11.70 15.93
CA ALA A 181 11.87 -10.24 15.79
C ALA A 181 11.72 -9.52 17.14
N ARG A 182 12.09 -8.24 17.20
CA ARG A 182 11.82 -7.40 18.36
C ARG A 182 10.32 -7.26 18.60
N ALA A 183 9.55 -7.03 17.55
CA ALA A 183 8.09 -7.03 17.58
C ALA A 183 7.50 -7.11 16.17
N VAL A 184 6.22 -7.50 16.09
CA VAL A 184 5.43 -7.50 14.86
C VAL A 184 4.18 -6.66 15.06
N ARG A 185 3.75 -5.97 14.01
CA ARG A 185 2.50 -5.20 13.95
C ARG A 185 1.54 -5.85 12.96
N ARG A 186 0.26 -5.69 13.21
CA ARG A 186 -0.82 -5.98 12.29
C ARG A 186 -1.70 -4.74 12.24
N ASP A 187 -1.24 -3.72 11.53
CA ASP A 187 -1.89 -2.41 11.55
C ASP A 187 -3.09 -2.33 10.59
N GLY A 188 -3.14 -3.18 9.55
CA GLY A 188 -4.30 -3.35 8.67
C GLY A 188 -4.44 -2.30 7.58
N SER A 189 -3.33 -1.72 7.14
CA SER A 189 -3.19 -0.84 5.99
C SER A 189 -1.86 -1.16 5.31
N ALA A 190 -1.92 -1.89 4.19
CA ALA A 190 -0.74 -2.37 3.47
C ALA A 190 0.11 -1.21 2.92
N ALA A 191 -0.54 -0.20 2.35
CA ALA A 191 0.14 0.97 1.81
C ALA A 191 0.88 1.77 2.90
N LEU A 192 0.29 1.93 4.11
CA LEU A 192 0.98 2.58 5.23
C LEU A 192 2.13 1.73 5.78
N ASP A 193 1.98 0.41 5.86
CA ASP A 193 3.03 -0.48 6.33
C ASP A 193 4.25 -0.41 5.41
N LEU A 194 4.05 -0.38 4.07
CA LEU A 194 5.09 -0.14 3.09
C LEU A 194 5.76 1.24 3.27
N CYS A 195 4.98 2.30 3.46
CA CYS A 195 5.51 3.64 3.72
C CYS A 195 6.32 3.71 5.03
N TYR A 196 5.96 2.90 6.00
CA TYR A 196 6.72 2.82 7.26
C TYR A 196 8.03 2.07 7.10
N VAL A 197 8.10 1.07 6.22
CA VAL A 197 9.38 0.49 5.77
C VAL A 197 10.23 1.55 5.08
N ALA A 198 9.67 2.28 4.12
CA ALA A 198 10.36 3.33 3.37
C ALA A 198 10.92 4.44 4.25
N SER A 199 10.22 4.79 5.33
CA SER A 199 10.63 5.85 6.27
C SER A 199 11.51 5.36 7.43
N GLY A 200 11.91 4.08 7.43
CA GLY A 200 12.78 3.48 8.44
C GLY A 200 12.11 3.26 9.80
N ARG A 201 10.77 3.29 9.86
CA ARG A 201 10.00 2.97 11.06
C ARG A 201 9.88 1.46 11.25
N PHE A 202 9.77 0.71 10.14
CA PHE A 202 9.80 -0.75 10.11
C PHE A 202 11.03 -1.22 9.33
N GLU A 203 11.57 -2.36 9.71
CA GLU A 203 12.64 -3.03 8.98
C GLU A 203 12.12 -3.86 7.82
N GLY A 204 10.86 -4.30 7.91
CA GLY A 204 10.22 -5.04 6.85
C GLY A 204 8.72 -5.25 7.04
N TYR A 205 8.11 -5.63 5.94
CA TYR A 205 6.70 -5.97 5.79
C TYR A 205 6.57 -7.17 4.86
N TRP A 206 5.60 -8.04 5.11
CA TRP A 206 5.22 -9.11 4.19
C TRP A 206 3.73 -9.36 4.25
N GLU A 207 3.13 -9.63 3.11
CA GLU A 207 1.73 -10.03 3.03
C GLU A 207 1.47 -10.83 1.76
N GLN A 208 0.37 -11.60 1.76
CA GLN A 208 -0.09 -12.42 0.66
C GLN A 208 -1.56 -12.12 0.37
N LYS A 209 -1.99 -12.44 -0.87
CA LYS A 209 -3.36 -12.27 -1.35
C LYS A 209 -3.81 -10.81 -1.33
N LEU A 210 -2.87 -9.93 -1.63
CA LEU A 210 -3.09 -8.52 -1.90
C LEU A 210 -3.50 -8.31 -3.36
N HIS A 211 -3.89 -7.09 -3.68
CA HIS A 211 -4.17 -6.62 -5.03
C HIS A 211 -3.17 -5.52 -5.44
N ALA A 212 -3.17 -5.18 -6.73
CA ALA A 212 -2.26 -4.15 -7.25
C ALA A 212 -2.42 -2.81 -6.52
N TRP A 213 -3.64 -2.41 -6.18
CA TRP A 213 -3.92 -1.14 -5.53
C TRP A 213 -3.41 -1.05 -4.09
N ASP A 214 -3.29 -2.17 -3.38
CA ASP A 214 -2.74 -2.22 -2.01
C ASP A 214 -1.24 -1.86 -1.99
N VAL A 215 -0.52 -2.14 -3.10
CA VAL A 215 0.95 -2.12 -3.10
C VAL A 215 1.59 -1.17 -4.12
N ALA A 216 0.91 -0.82 -5.22
CA ALA A 216 1.54 -0.12 -6.34
C ALA A 216 2.25 1.17 -5.92
N ALA A 217 1.63 2.00 -5.10
CA ALA A 217 2.22 3.23 -4.59
C ALA A 217 3.32 2.95 -3.56
N GLY A 218 2.99 2.16 -2.53
CA GLY A 218 3.88 1.88 -1.41
C GLY A 218 5.16 1.16 -1.82
N GLN A 219 5.09 0.23 -2.79
CA GLN A 219 6.26 -0.45 -3.32
C GLN A 219 7.24 0.53 -3.95
N LEU A 220 6.78 1.45 -4.81
CA LEU A 220 7.65 2.47 -5.40
C LEU A 220 8.30 3.34 -4.32
N VAL A 221 7.54 3.74 -3.31
CA VAL A 221 8.07 4.54 -2.19
C VAL A 221 9.17 3.79 -1.44
N VAL A 222 9.03 2.46 -1.23
CA VAL A 222 10.09 1.62 -0.63
C VAL A 222 11.33 1.56 -1.50
N GLU A 223 11.17 1.29 -2.80
CA GLU A 223 12.27 1.18 -3.75
C GLU A 223 13.06 2.50 -3.85
N GLU A 224 12.37 3.62 -3.97
CA GLU A 224 12.97 4.96 -4.06
C GLU A 224 13.58 5.45 -2.73
N ALA A 225 13.17 4.87 -1.60
CA ALA A 225 13.82 5.08 -0.30
C ALA A 225 15.07 4.22 -0.10
N GLY A 226 15.45 3.38 -1.09
CA GLY A 226 16.60 2.48 -1.04
C GLY A 226 16.30 1.13 -0.38
N GLY A 227 15.03 0.77 -0.23
CA GLY A 227 14.58 -0.54 0.22
C GLY A 227 14.53 -1.58 -0.91
N ARG A 228 14.09 -2.78 -0.57
CA ARG A 228 13.96 -3.89 -1.50
C ARG A 228 12.59 -4.53 -1.37
N CYS A 229 11.94 -4.77 -2.53
CA CYS A 229 10.68 -5.49 -2.65
C CYS A 229 10.87 -6.73 -3.53
N THR A 230 10.33 -7.87 -3.09
CA THR A 230 10.35 -9.14 -3.85
C THR A 230 9.06 -9.92 -3.58
N ASP A 231 8.88 -11.00 -4.34
CA ASP A 231 7.98 -12.08 -3.95
C ASP A 231 8.60 -12.93 -2.81
N LEU A 232 7.90 -13.97 -2.36
CA LEU A 232 8.38 -14.88 -1.30
C LEU A 232 9.55 -15.77 -1.75
N ALA A 233 9.79 -15.92 -3.04
CA ALA A 233 10.93 -16.66 -3.58
C ALA A 233 12.18 -15.77 -3.70
N GLY A 234 12.03 -14.45 -3.59
CA GLY A 234 13.09 -13.47 -3.78
C GLY A 234 13.18 -12.94 -5.21
N GLY A 235 12.21 -13.29 -6.07
CA GLY A 235 12.03 -12.78 -7.41
C GLY A 235 11.31 -11.41 -7.43
N PRO A 236 11.06 -10.85 -8.63
CA PRO A 236 10.29 -9.61 -8.75
C PRO A 236 8.89 -9.75 -8.14
N VAL A 237 8.38 -8.67 -7.53
CA VAL A 237 6.97 -8.62 -7.11
C VAL A 237 6.09 -8.77 -8.35
N PRO A 238 5.10 -9.68 -8.35
CA PRO A 238 4.17 -9.84 -9.47
C PRO A 238 3.41 -8.53 -9.77
N PRO A 239 2.92 -8.32 -11.01
CA PRO A 239 2.19 -7.11 -11.39
C PRO A 239 0.94 -6.83 -10.54
N ASP A 240 0.26 -7.89 -10.10
CA ASP A 240 -0.89 -7.82 -9.19
C ASP A 240 -0.52 -7.51 -7.74
N GLY A 241 0.79 -7.37 -7.44
CA GLY A 241 1.27 -7.03 -6.11
C GLY A 241 1.33 -8.20 -5.12
N ASN A 242 1.10 -9.44 -5.55
CA ASN A 242 0.88 -10.57 -4.66
C ASN A 242 1.72 -11.82 -5.01
N PRO A 243 2.52 -12.34 -4.07
CA PRO A 243 2.82 -11.81 -2.72
C PRO A 243 3.89 -10.72 -2.71
N ILE A 244 4.01 -9.99 -1.60
CA ILE A 244 5.07 -9.01 -1.41
C ILE A 244 5.86 -9.25 -0.11
N VAL A 245 7.18 -9.08 -0.21
CA VAL A 245 8.11 -8.93 0.92
C VAL A 245 8.89 -7.64 0.69
N ALA A 246 8.69 -6.65 1.53
CA ALA A 246 9.38 -5.36 1.49
C ALA A 246 10.30 -5.22 2.71
N SER A 247 11.48 -4.63 2.54
CA SER A 247 12.40 -4.42 3.66
C SER A 247 13.38 -3.27 3.41
N ASN A 248 14.18 -2.95 4.43
CA ASN A 248 15.30 -2.04 4.31
C ASN A 248 16.48 -2.59 3.47
N GLY A 249 16.34 -3.76 2.83
CA GLY A 249 17.36 -4.46 2.06
C GLY A 249 18.37 -5.25 2.90
N ARG A 250 18.66 -4.83 4.15
CA ARG A 250 19.67 -5.46 5.00
C ARG A 250 19.17 -6.72 5.69
N VAL A 251 17.91 -6.73 6.11
CA VAL A 251 17.26 -7.91 6.74
C VAL A 251 16.51 -8.78 5.73
N HIS A 252 16.51 -8.42 4.45
CA HIS A 252 15.66 -9.05 3.42
C HIS A 252 15.87 -10.57 3.30
N GLU A 253 17.12 -11.01 3.20
CA GLU A 253 17.42 -12.46 3.09
C GLU A 253 17.08 -13.21 4.39
N GLN A 254 17.19 -12.55 5.55
CA GLN A 254 16.77 -13.15 6.83
C GLN A 254 15.24 -13.33 6.86
N MET A 255 14.48 -12.34 6.35
CA MET A 255 13.03 -12.44 6.21
C MET A 255 12.65 -13.59 5.27
N LEU A 256 13.23 -13.65 4.07
CA LEU A 256 12.94 -14.71 3.10
C LEU A 256 13.27 -16.09 3.66
N ALA A 257 14.40 -16.26 4.36
CA ALA A 257 14.77 -17.52 4.99
C ALA A 257 13.74 -17.95 6.04
N LEU A 258 13.28 -17.01 6.87
CA LEU A 258 12.27 -17.29 7.89
C LEU A 258 10.91 -17.63 7.27
N LEU A 259 10.46 -16.89 6.26
CA LEU A 259 9.22 -17.15 5.53
C LEU A 259 9.22 -18.53 4.85
N ARG A 260 10.34 -18.91 4.22
CA ARG A 260 10.49 -20.25 3.60
C ARG A 260 10.39 -21.38 4.63
N SER A 261 10.98 -21.21 5.81
CA SER A 261 10.96 -22.23 6.86
C SER A 261 9.57 -22.56 7.37
N THR A 262 8.62 -21.65 7.23
CA THR A 262 7.22 -21.83 7.68
C THR A 262 6.32 -22.50 6.63
N ARG A 263 6.78 -22.64 5.38
CA ARG A 263 6.03 -23.25 4.27
C ARG A 263 6.32 -24.73 4.06
N THR A 264 7.39 -25.24 4.67
CA THR A 264 7.85 -26.63 4.54
C THR A 264 7.43 -27.53 5.71
N SER A 265 6.55 -27.01 6.58
CA SER A 265 6.12 -27.74 7.81
C SER A 265 4.65 -28.19 7.69
#